data_1d77625ca010c235f102ec80bec2be74
#
_entry.id   1d77625ca010c235f102ec80bec2be74
#
_cell.length_a   1.000
_cell.length_b   1.000
_cell.length_c   1.000
_cell.angle_alpha   90.00
_cell.angle_beta   90.00
_cell.angle_gamma   90.00
#
_symmetry.space_group_name_H-M   'P 1'
#
loop_
_entity.id
_entity.type
_entity.pdbx_description
1 polymer ?
#
loop_
_entity_poly.entity_id
_entity_poly.type
_entity_poly.pdbx_seq_one_letter_code
_entity_poly.pdbx_strand_id
1 'polypeptide(L)'
;MEDPKVSKRIVKRFSKRNKSNRGSSKDKLKSYRESVPSDKGYNRRTFLGHVSRITAASIAVGTIGLPPLLEGCADSAGGQEIHCEIGPLTGSQRVNAAFQVRVEAAELEKNLSLPDHPCNGDEALYPNKIASYSKGLPHNSLGEVDLDAYHTLLNALSTGQPEDFENISLGCSDITLQRRLVNPQAGLAFDLEGADSHHLTIPPAPAFSSAEEADEAVELYWMALLRDVPFTEYNTNPLANAAATDLSSLLDFRGPKVGSRVTTDTLFRGFTPGDLAGPYISQFFWFPCAFGANFIEQRIHTTLSGIDNMTQYSDWLDIQNGCVPQQSDQFDSVRRYIRNGRDIAQWVHVDVLFQAYFQACLILLTPPSTDPNSGGIGVPLNVGNPYNNSQTQVGFGTFGGPYIKTLMCEVATRALKAIWYQKWFVHRRLRPEVFGGRIHNHVTGAAEYPIHSDILNSPVLGGVSSRYGTFLLPQAYPEGSPLHPAYGAGHATVAGACVTILKSLFDESFVIPNPVVASADGLSLEPYVGSDLTVGGELNKLAANVAIGRNFAGIHWRSDYVESLKLGEEVAINILRDQRATYNEPFNGFTFTKFDGTKITV
;
A
#
# COMPACT_ATOMS: atom_id res chain seq x y z
N MET A 1 -18.04 -14.20 -36.16
CA MET A 1 -18.09 -15.67 -36.44
C MET A 1 -16.69 -16.09 -36.85
N GLU A 2 -15.88 -16.54 -35.89
CA GLU A 2 -14.54 -17.06 -36.16
C GLU A 2 -14.55 -18.59 -36.15
N ASP A 3 -13.85 -19.17 -37.11
CA ASP A 3 -13.82 -20.59 -37.41
C ASP A 3 -13.17 -21.42 -36.27
N PRO A 4 -13.85 -22.39 -35.65
CA PRO A 4 -13.34 -23.20 -34.55
C PRO A 4 -12.12 -24.09 -34.88
N LYS A 5 -11.69 -24.16 -36.13
CA LYS A 5 -10.56 -25.03 -36.57
C LYS A 5 -9.18 -24.40 -36.38
N VAL A 6 -9.08 -23.08 -36.20
CA VAL A 6 -7.81 -22.36 -35.99
C VAL A 6 -7.33 -22.47 -34.54
N SER A 7 -8.23 -22.45 -33.58
CA SER A 7 -7.90 -22.53 -32.14
C SER A 7 -7.27 -23.87 -31.73
N LYS A 8 -7.67 -25.01 -32.37
CA LYS A 8 -7.12 -26.34 -32.04
C LYS A 8 -5.69 -26.61 -32.56
N ARG A 9 -5.21 -25.83 -33.54
CA ARG A 9 -3.83 -25.99 -34.05
C ARG A 9 -2.78 -25.27 -33.19
N ILE A 10 -3.13 -24.20 -32.53
CA ILE A 10 -2.22 -23.45 -31.67
C ILE A 10 -1.97 -24.19 -30.37
N VAL A 11 -3.00 -24.76 -29.75
CA VAL A 11 -2.88 -25.52 -28.49
C VAL A 11 -2.03 -26.79 -28.66
N LYS A 12 -2.06 -27.47 -29.83
CA LYS A 12 -1.22 -28.65 -30.09
C LYS A 12 0.26 -28.34 -30.33
N ARG A 13 0.62 -27.13 -30.73
CA ARG A 13 2.03 -26.71 -30.91
C ARG A 13 2.73 -26.37 -29.59
N PHE A 14 2.01 -25.84 -28.60
CA PHE A 14 2.57 -25.58 -27.28
C PHE A 14 2.69 -26.83 -26.41
N SER A 15 1.82 -27.81 -26.58
CA SER A 15 1.88 -29.07 -25.82
C SER A 15 3.06 -29.99 -26.23
N LYS A 16 3.58 -29.90 -27.46
CA LYS A 16 4.72 -30.70 -27.91
C LYS A 16 6.08 -30.13 -27.51
N ARG A 17 6.19 -28.83 -27.23
CA ARG A 17 7.47 -28.19 -26.81
C ARG A 17 7.79 -28.41 -25.34
N ASN A 18 6.80 -28.69 -24.49
CA ASN A 18 6.97 -28.88 -23.05
C ASN A 18 7.30 -30.30 -22.60
N LYS A 19 7.33 -31.28 -23.54
CA LYS A 19 7.66 -32.68 -23.19
C LYS A 19 9.14 -33.05 -23.33
N SER A 20 9.96 -32.21 -24.00
CA SER A 20 11.39 -32.52 -24.20
C SER A 20 12.33 -31.93 -23.14
N ASN A 21 11.85 -31.02 -22.28
CA ASN A 21 12.69 -30.35 -21.25
C ASN A 21 12.39 -30.80 -19.81
N ARG A 22 11.54 -31.79 -19.58
CA ARG A 22 11.22 -32.27 -18.22
C ARG A 22 12.20 -33.28 -17.64
N GLY A 23 13.11 -33.84 -18.44
CA GLY A 23 14.12 -34.80 -17.98
C GLY A 23 15.31 -34.15 -17.22
N SER A 24 15.76 -32.98 -17.66
CA SER A 24 16.98 -32.34 -17.14
C SER A 24 16.80 -31.59 -15.81
N SER A 25 15.58 -31.15 -15.49
CA SER A 25 15.30 -30.39 -14.26
C SER A 25 15.10 -31.27 -13.02
N LYS A 26 14.55 -32.49 -13.21
CA LYS A 26 14.33 -33.41 -12.09
C LYS A 26 15.64 -34.05 -11.60
N ASP A 27 16.59 -34.28 -12.46
CA ASP A 27 17.88 -34.87 -12.07
C ASP A 27 18.78 -33.86 -11.37
N LYS A 28 18.74 -32.57 -11.73
CA LYS A 28 19.45 -31.51 -11.00
C LYS A 28 18.83 -31.22 -9.64
N LEU A 29 17.51 -31.30 -9.49
CA LEU A 29 16.84 -31.19 -8.18
C LEU A 29 17.08 -32.42 -7.29
N LYS A 30 17.28 -33.59 -7.87
CA LYS A 30 17.57 -34.81 -7.11
C LYS A 30 18.99 -34.79 -6.56
N SER A 31 19.99 -34.35 -7.33
CA SER A 31 21.37 -34.20 -6.86
C SER A 31 21.53 -33.14 -5.77
N TYR A 32 20.66 -32.09 -5.76
CA TYR A 32 20.67 -31.07 -4.70
C TYR A 32 19.98 -31.56 -3.42
N ARG A 33 19.02 -32.49 -3.51
CA ARG A 33 18.35 -33.10 -2.34
C ARG A 33 19.19 -34.17 -1.66
N GLU A 34 20.09 -34.83 -2.35
CA GLU A 34 20.94 -35.88 -1.77
C GLU A 34 22.17 -35.32 -1.02
N SER A 35 22.46 -34.01 -1.12
CA SER A 35 23.54 -33.34 -0.40
C SER A 35 23.11 -32.65 0.91
N VAL A 36 21.82 -32.70 1.27
CA VAL A 36 21.30 -32.16 2.53
C VAL A 36 20.89 -33.34 3.42
N PRO A 37 21.47 -33.54 4.62
CA PRO A 37 21.07 -34.60 5.53
C PRO A 37 19.59 -34.44 5.89
N SER A 38 18.77 -35.43 5.54
CA SER A 38 17.40 -35.54 6.01
C SER A 38 17.40 -35.90 7.50
N ASP A 39 16.52 -35.27 8.24
CA ASP A 39 16.21 -35.43 9.66
C ASP A 39 16.98 -34.53 10.64
N LYS A 40 16.33 -33.39 10.85
CA LYS A 40 15.94 -32.77 12.13
C LYS A 40 15.34 -31.41 11.82
N GLY A 41 14.06 -31.25 12.14
CA GLY A 41 13.33 -29.99 11.92
C GLY A 41 14.13 -28.79 12.42
N TYR A 42 14.53 -27.93 11.52
CA TYR A 42 15.17 -26.66 11.82
C TYR A 42 14.12 -25.75 12.43
N ASN A 43 14.09 -25.68 13.75
CA ASN A 43 13.31 -24.67 14.43
C ASN A 43 14.14 -23.38 14.57
N ARG A 44 13.45 -22.28 14.79
CA ARG A 44 14.01 -20.92 14.94
C ARG A 44 15.21 -20.83 15.91
N ARG A 45 15.25 -21.67 16.95
CA ARG A 45 16.36 -21.73 17.94
C ARG A 45 17.62 -22.38 17.38
N THR A 46 17.50 -23.35 16.48
CA THR A 46 18.65 -24.06 15.90
C THR A 46 19.36 -23.22 14.86
N PHE A 47 18.63 -22.41 14.09
CA PHE A 47 19.21 -21.44 13.14
C PHE A 47 20.02 -20.36 13.88
N LEU A 48 19.45 -19.76 14.94
CA LEU A 48 20.12 -18.73 15.74
C LEU A 48 21.35 -19.28 16.49
N GLY A 49 21.33 -20.54 16.87
CA GLY A 49 22.48 -21.20 17.50
C GLY A 49 23.68 -21.48 16.58
N HIS A 50 23.46 -21.54 15.27
CA HIS A 50 24.53 -21.70 14.28
C HIS A 50 25.17 -20.37 13.89
N VAL A 51 24.41 -19.28 13.83
CA VAL A 51 24.95 -17.93 13.59
C VAL A 51 25.85 -17.48 14.74
N SER A 52 25.49 -17.77 16.00
CA SER A 52 26.32 -17.41 17.18
C SER A 52 27.63 -18.20 17.32
N ARG A 53 27.81 -19.32 16.62
CA ARG A 53 29.07 -20.11 16.65
C ARG A 53 30.10 -19.65 15.60
N ILE A 54 29.68 -18.90 14.57
CA ILE A 54 30.58 -18.37 13.56
C ILE A 54 31.23 -17.04 14.03
N THR A 55 30.55 -16.30 14.90
CA THR A 55 31.04 -15.00 15.42
C THR A 55 32.11 -15.13 16.51
N ALA A 56 32.32 -16.30 17.12
CA ALA A 56 33.30 -16.49 18.20
C ALA A 56 34.75 -16.72 17.71
N ALA A 57 34.99 -16.83 16.41
CA ALA A 57 36.31 -17.15 15.86
C ALA A 57 37.07 -15.97 15.24
N SER A 58 36.49 -14.75 15.26
CA SER A 58 37.06 -13.61 14.52
C SER A 58 37.37 -12.36 15.34
N ILE A 59 37.36 -12.41 16.66
CA ILE A 59 37.78 -11.28 17.53
C ILE A 59 39.22 -11.49 17.97
N ALA A 60 40.15 -11.24 17.08
CA ALA A 60 41.55 -10.92 17.42
C ALA A 60 42.25 -10.37 16.17
N VAL A 61 42.01 -9.10 15.82
CA VAL A 61 42.99 -8.35 15.01
C VAL A 61 42.94 -6.89 15.42
N GLY A 62 44.09 -6.46 15.88
CA GLY A 62 44.40 -5.10 16.25
C GLY A 62 44.43 -4.13 15.07
N THR A 63 44.45 -2.87 15.43
CA THR A 63 44.71 -1.68 14.59
C THR A 63 45.60 -1.99 13.39
N ILE A 64 45.00 -1.87 12.19
CA ILE A 64 45.80 -1.92 10.95
C ILE A 64 45.94 -0.49 10.43
N GLY A 65 47.20 -0.02 10.45
CA GLY A 65 47.62 1.15 9.73
C GLY A 65 47.54 0.93 8.22
N LEU A 66 47.28 1.99 7.46
CA LEU A 66 47.28 2.01 6.01
C LEU A 66 48.56 1.39 5.43
N PRO A 67 48.46 0.42 4.51
CA PRO A 67 49.63 -0.05 3.79
C PRO A 67 50.03 0.94 2.68
N PRO A 68 51.30 1.05 2.37
CA PRO A 68 51.79 1.93 1.32
C PRO A 68 51.44 1.43 -0.09
N LEU A 69 51.12 2.36 -0.96
CA LEU A 69 50.98 2.17 -2.38
C LEU A 69 52.26 1.67 -3.03
N LEU A 70 52.11 0.73 -3.98
CA LEU A 70 53.07 0.29 -4.97
C LEU A 70 54.12 -0.73 -4.54
N GLU A 71 53.83 -2.01 -4.81
CA GLU A 71 54.88 -2.93 -5.25
C GLU A 71 54.46 -3.59 -6.57
N GLY A 72 55.41 -3.55 -7.50
CA GLY A 72 55.23 -3.88 -8.89
C GLY A 72 55.03 -5.37 -9.17
N CYS A 73 54.51 -5.62 -10.34
CA CYS A 73 54.39 -6.92 -10.95
C CYS A 73 55.79 -7.60 -11.07
N ALA A 74 55.95 -8.74 -10.42
CA ALA A 74 57.09 -9.62 -10.66
C ALA A 74 56.67 -10.65 -11.73
N ASP A 75 57.46 -10.72 -12.79
CA ASP A 75 57.29 -11.68 -13.89
C ASP A 75 57.44 -13.14 -13.42
N SER A 76 56.46 -13.96 -13.71
CA SER A 76 56.59 -15.41 -13.75
C SER A 76 56.04 -15.94 -15.08
N ALA A 77 56.92 -16.56 -15.86
CA ALA A 77 56.61 -17.16 -17.15
C ALA A 77 55.73 -18.42 -16.95
N GLY A 78 54.46 -18.32 -17.30
CA GLY A 78 53.48 -19.36 -17.33
C GLY A 78 52.13 -18.70 -17.55
N GLY A 79 51.45 -18.98 -18.65
CA GLY A 79 50.19 -18.45 -19.18
C GLY A 79 49.52 -17.34 -18.35
N GLN A 80 49.77 -16.11 -18.68
CA GLN A 80 49.18 -14.96 -17.98
C GLN A 80 47.68 -14.93 -18.18
N GLU A 81 46.92 -15.23 -17.11
CA GLU A 81 45.54 -14.75 -17.02
C GLU A 81 45.59 -13.22 -16.97
N ILE A 82 45.05 -12.58 -18.01
CA ILE A 82 44.95 -11.10 -18.06
C ILE A 82 43.86 -10.71 -17.06
N HIS A 83 44.24 -10.26 -15.89
CA HIS A 83 43.31 -9.64 -14.93
C HIS A 83 42.97 -8.23 -15.39
N CYS A 84 41.69 -8.02 -15.76
CA CYS A 84 41.18 -6.71 -16.19
C CYS A 84 40.50 -5.94 -15.04
N GLU A 85 40.55 -6.43 -13.81
CA GLU A 85 39.94 -5.77 -12.63
C GLU A 85 40.79 -4.55 -12.22
N ILE A 86 40.15 -3.39 -12.19
CA ILE A 86 40.67 -2.15 -11.60
C ILE A 86 39.69 -1.70 -10.52
N GLY A 87 40.20 -1.48 -9.32
CA GLY A 87 39.39 -0.98 -8.21
C GLY A 87 40.21 -0.73 -6.95
N PRO A 88 39.68 0.01 -5.97
CA PRO A 88 40.39 0.28 -4.71
C PRO A 88 40.51 -0.97 -3.81
N LEU A 89 39.76 -2.03 -4.12
CA LEU A 89 39.72 -3.28 -3.37
C LEU A 89 39.95 -4.47 -4.31
N THR A 90 40.72 -5.46 -3.86
CA THR A 90 40.78 -6.77 -4.53
C THR A 90 39.44 -7.50 -4.40
N GLY A 91 39.23 -8.55 -5.23
CA GLY A 91 38.00 -9.35 -5.15
C GLY A 91 37.71 -9.88 -3.74
N SER A 92 38.69 -10.38 -3.02
CA SER A 92 38.55 -10.85 -1.63
C SER A 92 38.22 -9.73 -0.65
N GLN A 93 38.84 -8.56 -0.81
CA GLN A 93 38.52 -7.39 0.03
C GLN A 93 37.09 -6.90 -0.23
N ARG A 94 36.66 -6.88 -1.50
CA ARG A 94 35.30 -6.49 -1.89
C ARG A 94 34.25 -7.41 -1.29
N VAL A 95 34.45 -8.73 -1.33
CA VAL A 95 33.55 -9.71 -0.73
C VAL A 95 33.43 -9.48 0.79
N ASN A 96 34.56 -9.28 1.47
CA ASN A 96 34.57 -9.04 2.92
C ASN A 96 33.87 -7.72 3.28
N ALA A 97 34.12 -6.63 2.54
CA ALA A 97 33.47 -5.36 2.77
C ALA A 97 31.96 -5.45 2.55
N ALA A 98 31.51 -6.10 1.47
CA ALA A 98 30.11 -6.30 1.20
C ALA A 98 29.39 -7.17 2.27
N PHE A 99 30.09 -8.16 2.81
CA PHE A 99 29.60 -8.95 3.95
C PHE A 99 29.47 -8.08 5.21
N GLN A 100 30.49 -7.28 5.50
CA GLN A 100 30.51 -6.44 6.70
C GLN A 100 29.38 -5.40 6.69
N VAL A 101 29.12 -4.72 5.57
CA VAL A 101 27.98 -3.77 5.43
C VAL A 101 26.65 -4.46 5.77
N ARG A 102 26.43 -5.71 5.30
CA ARG A 102 25.20 -6.46 5.60
C ARG A 102 25.10 -6.87 7.07
N VAL A 103 26.24 -7.24 7.67
CA VAL A 103 26.28 -7.62 9.11
C VAL A 103 25.98 -6.40 9.97
N GLU A 104 26.56 -5.25 9.65
CA GLU A 104 26.32 -4.00 10.39
C GLU A 104 24.85 -3.56 10.31
N ALA A 105 24.23 -3.62 9.12
CA ALA A 105 22.79 -3.35 8.96
C ALA A 105 21.92 -4.33 9.77
N ALA A 106 22.24 -5.63 9.72
CA ALA A 106 21.51 -6.65 10.47
C ALA A 106 21.69 -6.53 11.99
N GLU A 107 22.90 -6.15 12.45
CA GLU A 107 23.15 -5.89 13.87
C GLU A 107 22.43 -4.64 14.36
N LEU A 108 22.36 -3.60 13.54
CA LEU A 108 21.59 -2.39 13.84
C LEU A 108 20.12 -2.73 14.02
N GLU A 109 19.52 -3.45 13.09
CA GLU A 109 18.12 -3.86 13.17
C GLU A 109 17.86 -4.75 14.40
N LYS A 110 18.70 -5.76 14.62
CA LYS A 110 18.60 -6.66 15.77
C LYS A 110 18.58 -5.92 17.11
N ASN A 111 19.27 -4.78 17.20
CA ASN A 111 19.39 -3.97 18.41
C ASN A 111 18.31 -2.87 18.53
N LEU A 112 17.41 -2.74 17.54
CA LEU A 112 16.24 -1.89 17.69
C LEU A 112 15.36 -2.38 18.83
N SER A 113 14.73 -1.45 19.54
CA SER A 113 13.74 -1.79 20.55
C SER A 113 12.55 -2.46 19.90
N LEU A 114 12.12 -3.61 20.41
CA LEU A 114 10.89 -4.23 19.97
C LEU A 114 9.70 -3.40 20.49
N PRO A 115 8.84 -2.91 19.61
CA PRO A 115 7.62 -2.24 20.06
C PRO A 115 6.61 -3.26 20.59
N ASP A 116 5.76 -2.82 21.48
CA ASP A 116 4.52 -3.53 21.76
C ASP A 116 3.59 -3.44 20.54
N HIS A 117 2.77 -4.48 20.36
CA HIS A 117 1.72 -4.53 19.35
C HIS A 117 0.35 -4.49 20.02
N PRO A 118 -0.10 -3.34 20.53
CA PRO A 118 -1.37 -3.26 21.23
C PRO A 118 -2.53 -3.40 20.22
N CYS A 119 -3.54 -4.17 20.59
CA CYS A 119 -4.83 -4.22 19.89
C CYS A 119 -5.92 -3.53 20.72
N ASN A 120 -7.08 -3.25 20.11
CA ASN A 120 -8.21 -2.62 20.81
C ASN A 120 -8.95 -3.57 21.77
N GLY A 121 -8.66 -4.87 21.75
CA GLY A 121 -9.29 -5.86 22.62
C GLY A 121 -10.63 -6.40 22.13
N ASP A 122 -11.22 -5.88 21.07
CA ASP A 122 -12.56 -6.26 20.58
C ASP A 122 -12.70 -7.76 20.29
N GLU A 123 -11.64 -8.39 19.75
CA GLU A 123 -11.70 -9.83 19.44
C GLU A 123 -11.90 -10.70 20.69
N ALA A 124 -11.39 -10.26 21.83
CA ALA A 124 -11.59 -10.93 23.11
C ALA A 124 -12.90 -10.49 23.79
N LEU A 125 -13.25 -9.20 23.65
CA LEU A 125 -14.45 -8.62 24.25
C LEU A 125 -15.74 -9.20 23.67
N TYR A 126 -15.75 -9.49 22.37
CA TYR A 126 -16.94 -10.02 21.67
C TYR A 126 -16.73 -11.51 21.30
N PRO A 127 -17.23 -12.47 22.13
CA PRO A 127 -17.03 -13.91 21.86
C PRO A 127 -17.56 -14.36 20.49
N ASN A 128 -18.66 -13.75 20.00
CA ASN A 128 -19.24 -14.01 18.68
C ASN A 128 -18.50 -13.32 17.51
N LYS A 129 -17.36 -12.68 17.79
CA LYS A 129 -16.45 -12.06 16.79
C LYS A 129 -17.08 -10.99 15.90
N ILE A 130 -18.14 -10.32 16.37
CA ILE A 130 -18.89 -9.29 15.59
C ILE A 130 -18.02 -8.10 15.18
N ALA A 131 -16.97 -7.81 15.94
CA ALA A 131 -16.04 -6.70 15.71
C ALA A 131 -14.76 -7.12 14.99
N SER A 132 -14.61 -8.40 14.67
CA SER A 132 -13.40 -8.96 14.07
C SER A 132 -13.57 -9.27 12.58
N TYR A 133 -12.46 -9.30 11.84
CA TYR A 133 -12.45 -9.72 10.44
C TYR A 133 -12.82 -11.20 10.32
N SER A 134 -13.84 -11.48 9.52
CA SER A 134 -14.29 -12.84 9.27
C SER A 134 -14.73 -13.10 7.82
N LYS A 135 -14.73 -12.07 6.97
CA LYS A 135 -15.15 -12.17 5.57
C LYS A 135 -14.39 -13.29 4.84
N GLY A 136 -15.13 -14.14 4.15
CA GLY A 136 -14.61 -15.33 3.47
C GLY A 136 -14.77 -16.62 4.27
N LEU A 137 -15.07 -16.55 5.55
CA LEU A 137 -15.46 -17.70 6.39
C LEU A 137 -16.98 -17.91 6.32
N PRO A 138 -17.53 -19.05 6.81
CA PRO A 138 -18.97 -19.27 6.91
C PRO A 138 -19.63 -18.30 7.90
N HIS A 139 -20.82 -17.80 7.55
CA HIS A 139 -21.63 -16.92 8.39
C HIS A 139 -23.07 -17.43 8.49
N ASN A 140 -23.73 -17.10 9.60
CA ASN A 140 -25.16 -17.31 9.78
C ASN A 140 -25.99 -16.23 9.03
N SER A 141 -27.33 -16.30 9.16
CA SER A 141 -28.23 -15.35 8.50
C SER A 141 -28.10 -13.89 8.97
N LEU A 142 -27.47 -13.63 10.10
CA LEU A 142 -27.12 -12.29 10.59
C LEU A 142 -25.75 -11.82 10.10
N GLY A 143 -25.05 -12.63 9.31
CA GLY A 143 -23.67 -12.36 8.89
C GLY A 143 -22.67 -12.44 10.05
N GLU A 144 -22.98 -13.18 11.11
CA GLU A 144 -22.04 -13.52 12.18
C GLU A 144 -21.30 -14.80 11.82
N VAL A 145 -20.00 -14.83 12.09
CA VAL A 145 -19.12 -15.92 11.67
C VAL A 145 -19.40 -17.21 12.46
N ASP A 146 -19.27 -18.34 11.78
CA ASP A 146 -19.17 -19.65 12.42
C ASP A 146 -17.88 -19.70 13.27
N LEU A 147 -18.02 -19.98 14.57
CA LEU A 147 -16.88 -19.91 15.50
C LEU A 147 -15.87 -21.04 15.29
N ASP A 148 -16.31 -22.22 14.85
CA ASP A 148 -15.39 -23.31 14.55
C ASP A 148 -14.54 -22.97 13.32
N ALA A 149 -15.16 -22.38 12.29
CA ALA A 149 -14.42 -21.86 11.15
C ALA A 149 -13.46 -20.72 11.54
N TYR A 150 -13.87 -19.81 12.42
CA TYR A 150 -13.00 -18.75 12.93
C TYR A 150 -11.79 -19.32 13.69
N HIS A 151 -11.98 -20.38 14.46
CA HIS A 151 -10.90 -21.07 15.15
C HIS A 151 -9.88 -21.69 14.18
N THR A 152 -10.31 -22.20 12.99
CA THR A 152 -9.35 -22.69 11.99
C THR A 152 -8.43 -21.58 11.49
N LEU A 153 -8.96 -20.35 11.29
CA LEU A 153 -8.16 -19.19 10.96
C LEU A 153 -7.15 -18.85 12.08
N LEU A 154 -7.62 -18.75 13.33
CA LEU A 154 -6.75 -18.43 14.46
C LEU A 154 -5.65 -19.49 14.66
N ASN A 155 -5.97 -20.78 14.46
CA ASN A 155 -5.00 -21.86 14.51
C ASN A 155 -3.91 -21.65 13.48
N ALA A 156 -4.26 -21.42 12.21
CA ALA A 156 -3.31 -21.19 11.12
C ALA A 156 -2.38 -19.99 11.42
N LEU A 157 -2.94 -18.88 11.91
CA LEU A 157 -2.18 -17.69 12.29
C LEU A 157 -1.24 -17.97 13.48
N SER A 158 -1.69 -18.78 14.46
CA SER A 158 -0.93 -19.10 15.67
C SER A 158 0.23 -20.05 15.39
N THR A 159 0.02 -21.09 14.58
CA THR A 159 1.05 -22.09 14.27
C THR A 159 2.03 -21.60 13.21
N GLY A 160 1.55 -20.79 12.26
CA GLY A 160 2.32 -20.35 11.08
C GLY A 160 2.69 -21.51 10.14
N GLN A 161 2.10 -22.71 10.33
CA GLN A 161 2.40 -23.87 9.48
C GLN A 161 1.64 -23.78 8.16
N PRO A 162 2.30 -24.02 7.01
CA PRO A 162 1.64 -23.95 5.70
C PRO A 162 0.39 -24.83 5.58
N GLU A 163 0.41 -26.00 6.19
CA GLU A 163 -0.69 -26.97 6.16
C GLU A 163 -1.93 -26.45 6.90
N ASP A 164 -1.76 -25.68 7.97
CA ASP A 164 -2.88 -25.12 8.72
C ASP A 164 -3.58 -24.00 7.93
N PHE A 165 -2.84 -23.24 7.10
CA PHE A 165 -3.45 -22.27 6.18
C PHE A 165 -4.32 -22.93 5.11
N GLU A 166 -3.96 -24.13 4.65
CA GLU A 166 -4.77 -24.91 3.69
C GLU A 166 -6.03 -25.52 4.35
N ASN A 167 -6.07 -25.61 5.69
CA ASN A 167 -7.19 -26.15 6.46
C ASN A 167 -8.17 -25.06 6.94
N ILE A 168 -8.00 -23.78 6.57
CA ILE A 168 -8.95 -22.72 6.92
C ILE A 168 -10.29 -22.98 6.25
N SER A 169 -11.36 -23.02 7.05
CA SER A 169 -12.72 -23.25 6.56
C SER A 169 -13.26 -22.00 5.83
N LEU A 170 -13.50 -22.10 4.53
CA LEU A 170 -14.07 -21.02 3.72
C LEU A 170 -15.59 -21.16 3.59
N GLY A 171 -16.29 -20.01 3.44
CA GLY A 171 -17.74 -19.94 3.63
C GLY A 171 -18.60 -20.18 2.39
N CYS A 172 -18.11 -19.89 1.18
CA CYS A 172 -18.92 -20.11 -0.02
C CYS A 172 -19.11 -21.60 -0.29
N SER A 173 -20.35 -22.05 -0.32
CA SER A 173 -20.70 -23.48 -0.48
C SER A 173 -20.37 -24.01 -1.88
N ASP A 174 -20.43 -23.15 -2.91
CA ASP A 174 -20.00 -23.50 -4.26
C ASP A 174 -18.50 -23.18 -4.42
N ILE A 175 -17.68 -24.22 -4.45
CA ILE A 175 -16.23 -24.09 -4.58
C ILE A 175 -15.80 -23.40 -5.90
N THR A 176 -16.64 -23.40 -6.92
CA THR A 176 -16.35 -22.72 -8.20
C THR A 176 -16.51 -21.21 -8.12
N LEU A 177 -17.30 -20.75 -7.15
CA LEU A 177 -17.56 -19.34 -6.84
C LEU A 177 -16.80 -18.85 -5.60
N GLN A 178 -15.99 -19.71 -4.96
CA GLN A 178 -15.32 -19.42 -3.71
C GLN A 178 -14.08 -18.54 -3.95
N ARG A 179 -14.03 -17.39 -3.29
CA ARG A 179 -12.85 -16.51 -3.22
C ARG A 179 -11.93 -16.95 -2.07
N ARG A 180 -10.64 -16.72 -2.24
CA ARG A 180 -9.59 -17.11 -1.27
C ARG A 180 -9.12 -15.92 -0.44
N LEU A 181 -8.68 -16.20 0.79
CA LEU A 181 -8.01 -15.21 1.63
C LEU A 181 -6.73 -14.69 0.95
N VAL A 182 -6.47 -13.39 1.06
CA VAL A 182 -5.34 -12.76 0.37
C VAL A 182 -4.07 -12.93 1.22
N ASN A 183 -3.33 -13.97 0.90
CA ASN A 183 -1.96 -14.25 1.34
C ASN A 183 -1.64 -13.91 2.83
N PRO A 184 -2.32 -14.52 3.82
CA PRO A 184 -2.02 -14.24 5.23
C PRO A 184 -0.57 -14.56 5.61
N GLN A 185 0.07 -15.54 4.96
CA GLN A 185 1.45 -15.92 5.22
C GLN A 185 2.48 -14.84 4.88
N ALA A 186 2.12 -13.83 4.06
CA ALA A 186 3.03 -12.73 3.73
C ALA A 186 3.46 -11.92 4.97
N GLY A 187 2.63 -11.87 6.02
CA GLY A 187 2.98 -11.24 7.29
C GLY A 187 4.07 -12.00 8.09
N LEU A 188 4.38 -13.24 7.71
CA LEU A 188 5.45 -14.05 8.32
C LEU A 188 6.76 -14.01 7.52
N ALA A 189 6.75 -13.37 6.35
CA ALA A 189 7.94 -13.25 5.52
C ALA A 189 8.91 -12.22 6.12
N PHE A 190 10.18 -12.57 6.17
CA PHE A 190 11.25 -11.67 6.60
C PHE A 190 11.68 -10.73 5.48
N ASP A 191 12.22 -9.58 5.87
CA ASP A 191 12.94 -8.67 4.97
C ASP A 191 14.46 -8.78 5.17
N LEU A 192 15.21 -8.48 4.10
CA LEU A 192 16.67 -8.50 4.08
C LEU A 192 17.27 -7.09 4.14
N GLU A 193 16.45 -6.06 4.13
CA GLU A 193 16.82 -4.66 4.15
C GLU A 193 15.70 -3.85 4.83
N GLY A 194 16.07 -2.88 5.61
CA GLY A 194 15.16 -2.12 6.45
C GLY A 194 14.70 -2.92 7.67
N ALA A 195 13.75 -2.37 8.41
CA ALA A 195 13.19 -3.03 9.59
C ALA A 195 12.27 -4.20 9.20
N ASP A 196 12.40 -5.31 9.90
CA ASP A 196 11.46 -6.43 9.77
C ASP A 196 10.08 -6.05 10.32
N SER A 197 9.03 -6.70 9.81
CA SER A 197 7.63 -6.36 10.09
C SER A 197 7.28 -6.24 11.57
N HIS A 198 7.93 -7.00 12.44
CA HIS A 198 7.64 -6.98 13.89
C HIS A 198 8.38 -5.86 14.65
N HIS A 199 9.30 -5.16 14.02
CA HIS A 199 9.88 -3.92 14.57
C HIS A 199 9.02 -2.68 14.29
N LEU A 200 7.96 -2.83 13.51
CA LEU A 200 7.06 -1.75 13.09
C LEU A 200 5.68 -1.97 13.71
N THR A 201 5.08 -0.91 14.23
CA THR A 201 3.77 -0.98 14.90
C THR A 201 2.88 0.20 14.49
N ILE A 202 1.58 0.02 14.62
CA ILE A 202 0.57 1.07 14.53
C ILE A 202 -0.29 1.05 15.81
N PRO A 203 -0.89 2.20 16.20
CA PRO A 203 -1.76 2.26 17.36
C PRO A 203 -2.94 1.28 17.25
N PRO A 204 -3.64 0.94 18.35
CA PRO A 204 -4.88 0.20 18.28
C PRO A 204 -5.90 0.89 17.37
N ALA A 205 -6.66 0.11 16.60
CA ALA A 205 -7.81 0.64 15.88
C ALA A 205 -8.88 1.15 16.85
N PRO A 206 -9.75 2.08 16.46
CA PRO A 206 -10.92 2.47 17.24
C PRO A 206 -11.71 1.22 17.67
N ALA A 207 -12.24 1.24 18.89
CA ALA A 207 -13.05 0.13 19.38
C ALA A 207 -14.43 0.11 18.71
N PHE A 208 -14.98 -1.06 18.43
CA PHE A 208 -16.23 -1.28 17.72
C PHE A 208 -17.40 -0.43 18.27
N SER A 209 -17.49 -0.25 19.58
CA SER A 209 -18.56 0.52 20.24
C SER A 209 -18.20 1.97 20.54
N SER A 210 -17.05 2.46 20.05
CA SER A 210 -16.58 3.83 20.31
C SER A 210 -17.28 4.87 19.45
N ALA A 211 -17.28 6.13 19.91
CA ALA A 211 -17.69 7.27 19.12
C ALA A 211 -16.81 7.43 17.88
N GLU A 212 -15.50 7.24 18.00
CA GLU A 212 -14.57 7.34 16.87
C GLU A 212 -14.90 6.37 15.73
N GLU A 213 -15.23 5.09 16.04
CA GLU A 213 -15.66 4.11 15.02
C GLU A 213 -16.98 4.53 14.34
N ALA A 214 -17.94 5.04 15.13
CA ALA A 214 -19.19 5.54 14.60
C ALA A 214 -19.01 6.78 13.72
N ASP A 215 -18.15 7.71 14.11
CA ASP A 215 -17.87 8.95 13.39
C ASP A 215 -17.18 8.67 12.06
N GLU A 216 -16.26 7.70 12.03
CA GLU A 216 -15.67 7.19 10.77
C GLU A 216 -16.75 6.51 9.90
N ALA A 217 -17.68 5.78 10.48
CA ALA A 217 -18.78 5.20 9.72
C ALA A 217 -19.68 6.29 9.11
N VAL A 218 -20.06 7.33 9.87
CA VAL A 218 -20.82 8.48 9.35
C VAL A 218 -20.11 9.07 8.13
N GLU A 219 -18.80 9.28 8.20
CA GLU A 219 -18.02 9.79 7.07
C GLU A 219 -18.13 8.90 5.84
N LEU A 220 -17.99 7.58 6.01
CA LEU A 220 -18.06 6.62 4.90
C LEU A 220 -19.44 6.56 4.25
N TYR A 221 -20.52 6.66 5.04
CA TYR A 221 -21.86 6.74 4.51
C TYR A 221 -22.10 8.02 3.70
N TRP A 222 -21.58 9.18 4.17
CA TRP A 222 -21.60 10.42 3.39
C TRP A 222 -20.75 10.33 2.14
N MET A 223 -19.57 9.71 2.20
CA MET A 223 -18.74 9.43 1.02
C MET A 223 -19.49 8.59 -0.03
N ALA A 224 -20.26 7.58 0.41
CA ALA A 224 -21.06 6.77 -0.50
C ALA A 224 -22.16 7.57 -1.19
N LEU A 225 -22.87 8.44 -0.47
CA LEU A 225 -23.92 9.29 -1.04
C LEU A 225 -23.37 10.38 -1.97
N LEU A 226 -22.15 10.87 -1.70
CA LEU A 226 -21.49 11.95 -2.46
C LEU A 226 -20.53 11.44 -3.54
N ARG A 227 -20.42 10.13 -3.70
CA ARG A 227 -19.42 9.48 -4.57
C ARG A 227 -19.43 10.02 -6.00
N ASP A 228 -20.60 10.40 -6.53
CA ASP A 228 -20.77 10.88 -7.89
C ASP A 228 -20.69 12.39 -8.04
N VAL A 229 -20.65 13.15 -6.94
CA VAL A 229 -20.57 14.62 -6.97
C VAL A 229 -19.15 15.05 -7.32
N PRO A 230 -18.94 15.90 -8.33
CA PRO A 230 -17.62 16.44 -8.65
C PRO A 230 -17.04 17.23 -7.48
N PHE A 231 -15.76 17.06 -7.18
CA PHE A 231 -15.08 17.78 -6.08
C PHE A 231 -15.16 19.30 -6.25
N THR A 232 -15.19 19.78 -7.49
CA THR A 232 -15.34 21.22 -7.82
C THR A 232 -16.73 21.79 -7.48
N GLU A 233 -17.71 20.93 -7.26
CA GLU A 233 -19.09 21.32 -6.93
C GLU A 233 -19.41 21.22 -5.44
N TYR A 234 -18.51 20.74 -4.60
CA TYR A 234 -18.78 20.53 -3.16
C TYR A 234 -19.26 21.79 -2.46
N ASN A 235 -18.71 22.97 -2.80
CA ASN A 235 -19.06 24.24 -2.17
C ASN A 235 -20.51 24.71 -2.48
N THR A 236 -21.11 24.22 -3.54
CA THR A 236 -22.47 24.58 -3.97
C THR A 236 -23.47 23.44 -3.79
N ASN A 237 -22.99 22.23 -3.51
CA ASN A 237 -23.82 21.04 -3.41
C ASN A 237 -24.53 20.95 -2.05
N PRO A 238 -25.87 20.88 -1.99
CA PRO A 238 -26.60 20.80 -0.72
C PRO A 238 -26.25 19.56 0.10
N LEU A 239 -25.97 18.42 -0.56
CA LEU A 239 -25.63 17.18 0.12
C LEU A 239 -24.22 17.27 0.75
N ALA A 240 -23.26 17.92 0.10
CA ALA A 240 -21.94 18.17 0.69
C ALA A 240 -22.01 19.12 1.90
N ASN A 241 -22.89 20.14 1.84
CA ASN A 241 -23.15 21.00 3.00
C ASN A 241 -23.80 20.25 4.16
N ALA A 242 -24.73 19.32 3.88
CA ALA A 242 -25.34 18.46 4.90
C ALA A 242 -24.29 17.55 5.55
N ALA A 243 -23.42 16.91 4.75
CA ALA A 243 -22.33 16.10 5.24
C ALA A 243 -21.36 16.89 6.15
N ALA A 244 -20.95 18.08 5.71
CA ALA A 244 -20.07 18.94 6.50
C ALA A 244 -20.72 19.38 7.83
N THR A 245 -22.03 19.64 7.83
CA THR A 245 -22.80 19.98 9.02
C THR A 245 -22.87 18.82 10.00
N ASP A 246 -23.22 17.63 9.51
CA ASP A 246 -23.35 16.41 10.31
C ASP A 246 -22.00 16.06 10.95
N LEU A 247 -20.94 15.93 10.15
CA LEU A 247 -19.57 15.65 10.63
C LEU A 247 -19.04 16.71 11.59
N SER A 248 -19.49 17.97 11.49
CA SER A 248 -19.12 19.02 12.44
C SER A 248 -19.78 18.83 13.82
N SER A 249 -20.89 18.11 13.91
CA SER A 249 -21.60 17.84 15.16
C SER A 249 -20.96 16.72 15.98
N LEU A 250 -20.13 15.89 15.34
CA LEU A 250 -19.48 14.74 15.95
C LEU A 250 -18.23 15.16 16.72
N LEU A 251 -18.14 14.70 17.97
CA LEU A 251 -17.08 15.14 18.89
C LEU A 251 -15.74 14.42 18.62
N ASP A 252 -15.80 13.18 18.23
CA ASP A 252 -14.61 12.34 17.98
C ASP A 252 -14.22 12.22 16.50
N PHE A 253 -14.86 12.99 15.63
CA PHE A 253 -14.51 13.01 14.21
C PHE A 253 -13.09 13.56 14.00
N ARG A 254 -12.21 12.76 13.41
CA ARG A 254 -10.77 13.01 13.23
C ARG A 254 -10.39 13.59 11.87
N GLY A 255 -11.35 13.89 10.99
CA GLY A 255 -11.09 14.59 9.73
C GLY A 255 -10.69 16.05 9.94
N PRO A 256 -10.10 16.70 8.90
CA PRO A 256 -9.64 18.07 9.02
C PRO A 256 -10.80 19.05 9.22
N LYS A 257 -10.55 20.06 10.06
CA LYS A 257 -11.52 21.08 10.44
C LYS A 257 -10.90 22.48 10.28
N VAL A 258 -11.72 23.48 9.96
CA VAL A 258 -11.36 24.91 10.09
C VAL A 258 -11.94 25.39 11.41
N GLY A 259 -11.07 25.67 12.37
CA GLY A 259 -11.49 25.86 13.77
C GLY A 259 -12.11 24.56 14.31
N SER A 260 -13.39 24.61 14.68
CA SER A 260 -14.11 23.42 15.18
C SER A 260 -15.04 22.76 14.14
N ARG A 261 -15.04 23.25 12.89
CA ARG A 261 -16.02 22.82 11.88
C ARG A 261 -15.38 22.14 10.68
N VAL A 262 -15.99 21.07 10.22
CA VAL A 262 -15.78 20.56 8.88
C VAL A 262 -16.44 21.53 7.91
N THR A 263 -15.76 21.86 6.82
CA THR A 263 -16.27 22.69 5.73
C THR A 263 -16.25 21.88 4.43
N THR A 264 -16.92 22.33 3.40
CA THR A 264 -16.86 21.69 2.08
C THR A 264 -15.44 21.65 1.51
N ASP A 265 -14.57 22.60 1.89
CA ASP A 265 -13.15 22.62 1.50
C ASP A 265 -12.30 21.57 2.25
N THR A 266 -12.72 21.16 3.45
CA THR A 266 -12.01 20.14 4.24
C THR A 266 -12.66 18.75 4.17
N LEU A 267 -13.87 18.69 3.60
CA LEU A 267 -14.67 17.48 3.54
C LEU A 267 -13.93 16.33 2.84
N PHE A 268 -13.78 15.21 3.53
CA PHE A 268 -13.13 13.98 3.05
C PHE A 268 -11.66 14.15 2.64
N ARG A 269 -10.98 15.21 3.05
CA ARG A 269 -9.56 15.43 2.73
C ARG A 269 -8.64 14.81 3.78
N GLY A 270 -7.36 14.72 3.43
CA GLY A 270 -6.28 14.29 4.31
C GLY A 270 -5.83 15.40 5.27
N PHE A 271 -4.78 15.10 6.02
CA PHE A 271 -4.27 15.97 7.10
C PHE A 271 -2.78 16.30 6.94
N THR A 272 -2.10 15.69 5.97
CA THR A 272 -0.67 15.87 5.77
C THR A 272 -0.36 17.24 5.15
N PRO A 273 0.86 17.78 5.29
CA PRO A 273 1.22 19.07 4.71
C PRO A 273 0.96 19.10 3.20
N GLY A 274 0.12 20.04 2.75
CA GLY A 274 -0.29 20.19 1.35
C GLY A 274 -1.63 19.57 0.98
N ASP A 275 -2.20 18.67 1.78
CA ASP A 275 -3.48 18.02 1.49
C ASP A 275 -4.63 19.01 1.30
N LEU A 276 -4.67 20.05 2.10
CA LEU A 276 -5.73 21.08 2.05
C LEU A 276 -5.46 22.19 1.03
N ALA A 277 -4.30 22.18 0.37
CA ALA A 277 -3.93 23.19 -0.62
C ALA A 277 -4.47 22.83 -2.01
N GLY A 278 -5.07 23.77 -2.71
CA GLY A 278 -5.50 23.61 -4.10
C GLY A 278 -6.60 22.58 -4.34
N PRO A 279 -6.65 22.02 -5.56
CA PRO A 279 -7.64 21.02 -5.95
C PRO A 279 -7.62 19.79 -5.04
N TYR A 280 -8.75 19.08 -4.99
CA TYR A 280 -8.89 17.85 -4.19
C TYR A 280 -7.91 16.76 -4.65
N ILE A 281 -7.78 16.58 -5.95
CA ILE A 281 -6.93 15.55 -6.57
C ILE A 281 -5.54 16.13 -6.84
N SER A 282 -4.51 15.35 -6.57
CA SER A 282 -3.10 15.70 -6.83
C SER A 282 -2.83 15.90 -8.32
N GLN A 283 -1.97 16.86 -8.63
CA GLN A 283 -1.51 17.16 -9.99
C GLN A 283 -0.92 15.95 -10.71
N PHE A 284 -0.33 15.02 -9.96
CA PHE A 284 0.26 13.80 -10.52
C PHE A 284 -0.76 12.81 -11.12
N PHE A 285 -2.05 12.96 -10.84
CA PHE A 285 -3.11 12.23 -11.52
C PHE A 285 -3.57 12.87 -12.84
N TRP A 286 -3.17 14.09 -13.10
CA TRP A 286 -3.67 14.85 -14.24
C TRP A 286 -2.60 15.22 -15.26
N PHE A 287 -1.37 15.44 -14.84
CA PHE A 287 -0.29 15.77 -15.75
C PHE A 287 -0.03 14.64 -16.74
N PRO A 288 0.17 14.93 -18.03
CA PRO A 288 0.60 13.93 -19.00
C PRO A 288 1.85 13.21 -18.47
N CYS A 289 1.97 11.92 -18.74
CA CYS A 289 3.05 11.11 -18.20
C CYS A 289 3.78 10.37 -19.34
N ALA A 290 4.99 10.82 -19.67
CA ALA A 290 5.85 10.10 -20.60
C ALA A 290 6.32 8.77 -19.99
N PHE A 291 6.25 7.69 -20.78
CA PHE A 291 6.73 6.36 -20.42
C PHE A 291 7.72 5.85 -21.49
N GLY A 292 8.95 6.34 -21.43
CA GLY A 292 9.92 6.15 -22.48
C GLY A 292 9.45 6.77 -23.81
N ALA A 293 9.37 5.96 -24.86
CA ALA A 293 8.86 6.37 -26.17
C ALA A 293 7.31 6.39 -26.26
N ASN A 294 6.62 5.92 -25.20
CA ASN A 294 5.17 5.93 -25.07
C ASN A 294 4.73 7.01 -24.08
N PHE A 295 3.42 7.19 -23.92
CA PHE A 295 2.87 7.99 -22.85
C PHE A 295 1.70 7.25 -22.17
N ILE A 296 1.40 7.64 -20.93
CA ILE A 296 0.29 7.10 -20.15
C ILE A 296 -0.86 8.10 -20.23
N GLU A 297 -2.01 7.65 -20.71
CA GLU A 297 -3.27 8.42 -20.72
C GLU A 297 -3.76 8.57 -19.27
N GLN A 298 -3.97 9.81 -18.82
CA GLN A 298 -4.46 10.08 -17.46
C GLN A 298 -5.98 10.07 -17.33
N ARG A 299 -6.71 10.03 -18.44
CA ARG A 299 -8.15 9.76 -18.41
C ARG A 299 -8.39 8.27 -18.22
N ILE A 300 -9.15 7.93 -17.19
CA ILE A 300 -9.42 6.56 -16.78
C ILE A 300 -10.72 6.01 -17.35
N HIS A 301 -10.83 4.70 -17.35
CA HIS A 301 -12.08 3.98 -17.59
C HIS A 301 -12.83 3.88 -16.27
N THR A 302 -13.74 4.81 -16.00
CA THR A 302 -14.53 4.88 -14.78
C THR A 302 -15.82 4.07 -14.85
N THR A 303 -16.40 3.73 -13.71
CA THR A 303 -17.71 3.06 -13.63
C THR A 303 -18.86 4.08 -13.80
N LEU A 304 -20.02 3.57 -14.20
CA LEU A 304 -21.23 4.39 -14.38
C LEU A 304 -21.66 5.04 -13.06
N SER A 305 -22.04 6.31 -13.16
CA SER A 305 -22.62 7.07 -12.05
C SER A 305 -23.93 6.43 -11.57
N GLY A 306 -24.15 6.46 -10.27
CA GLY A 306 -25.38 5.95 -9.63
C GLY A 306 -25.43 4.44 -9.45
N ILE A 307 -24.40 3.70 -9.90
CA ILE A 307 -24.32 2.24 -9.68
C ILE A 307 -23.51 1.99 -8.39
N ASP A 308 -24.19 1.47 -7.39
CA ASP A 308 -23.59 1.06 -6.13
C ASP A 308 -23.97 -0.41 -5.81
N ASN A 309 -23.06 -1.10 -5.16
CA ASN A 309 -23.13 -2.55 -4.92
C ASN A 309 -23.42 -2.85 -3.43
N MET A 310 -23.78 -4.10 -3.13
CA MET A 310 -24.12 -4.57 -1.77
C MET A 310 -25.21 -3.73 -1.09
N THR A 311 -26.17 -3.26 -1.86
CA THR A 311 -27.33 -2.52 -1.35
C THR A 311 -28.52 -3.45 -1.01
N GLN A 312 -28.40 -4.75 -1.30
CA GLN A 312 -29.34 -5.80 -0.92
C GLN A 312 -28.68 -6.72 0.11
N TYR A 313 -29.44 -7.14 1.13
CA TYR A 313 -28.91 -7.94 2.23
C TYR A 313 -28.43 -9.33 1.79
N SER A 314 -29.11 -9.96 0.82
CA SER A 314 -28.70 -11.25 0.24
C SER A 314 -27.31 -11.15 -0.41
N ASP A 315 -27.11 -10.12 -1.24
CA ASP A 315 -25.84 -9.92 -1.93
C ASP A 315 -24.70 -9.65 -0.94
N TRP A 316 -24.99 -8.81 0.06
CA TRP A 316 -24.05 -8.54 1.14
C TRP A 316 -23.66 -9.84 1.88
N LEU A 317 -24.62 -10.70 2.23
CA LEU A 317 -24.36 -11.95 2.95
C LEU A 317 -23.55 -12.95 2.12
N ASP A 318 -23.87 -13.09 0.83
CA ASP A 318 -23.11 -13.96 -0.07
C ASP A 318 -21.64 -13.49 -0.20
N ILE A 319 -21.43 -12.18 -0.27
CA ILE A 319 -20.10 -11.59 -0.31
C ILE A 319 -19.35 -11.77 1.02
N GLN A 320 -20.04 -11.70 2.18
CA GLN A 320 -19.42 -12.01 3.47
C GLN A 320 -18.98 -13.48 3.55
N ASN A 321 -19.76 -14.41 3.02
CA ASN A 321 -19.38 -15.82 2.88
C ASN A 321 -18.23 -16.07 1.90
N GLY A 322 -17.73 -15.04 1.20
CA GLY A 322 -16.62 -15.15 0.28
C GLY A 322 -17.00 -15.66 -1.11
N CYS A 323 -18.25 -15.59 -1.51
CA CYS A 323 -18.64 -15.91 -2.87
C CYS A 323 -18.26 -14.81 -3.86
N VAL A 324 -18.04 -15.20 -5.12
CA VAL A 324 -17.87 -14.27 -6.24
C VAL A 324 -19.16 -13.48 -6.43
N PRO A 325 -19.10 -12.14 -6.62
CA PRO A 325 -20.31 -11.35 -6.85
C PRO A 325 -21.04 -11.78 -8.11
N GLN A 326 -22.37 -11.72 -8.09
CA GLN A 326 -23.20 -11.99 -9.27
C GLN A 326 -23.21 -10.82 -10.26
N GLN A 327 -22.88 -9.62 -9.79
CA GLN A 327 -22.80 -8.41 -10.58
C GLN A 327 -21.35 -8.15 -11.02
N SER A 328 -21.18 -7.42 -12.11
CA SER A 328 -19.89 -6.96 -12.60
C SER A 328 -19.88 -5.45 -12.77
N ASP A 329 -18.70 -4.84 -12.78
CA ASP A 329 -18.54 -3.43 -13.06
C ASP A 329 -19.21 -3.03 -14.37
N GLN A 330 -19.96 -1.94 -14.34
CA GLN A 330 -20.53 -1.28 -15.51
C GLN A 330 -19.76 0.00 -15.78
N PHE A 331 -19.11 0.08 -16.93
CA PHE A 331 -18.21 1.18 -17.26
C PHE A 331 -18.88 2.27 -18.08
N ASP A 332 -18.44 3.52 -17.83
CA ASP A 332 -18.74 4.64 -18.74
C ASP A 332 -18.07 4.40 -20.10
N SER A 333 -18.75 4.72 -21.16
CA SER A 333 -18.22 4.61 -22.52
C SER A 333 -17.11 5.63 -22.81
N VAL A 334 -16.97 6.67 -21.99
CA VAL A 334 -16.03 7.77 -22.16
C VAL A 334 -15.00 7.75 -21.03
N ARG A 335 -13.71 7.82 -21.38
CA ARG A 335 -12.63 8.00 -20.41
C ARG A 335 -12.63 9.41 -19.85
N ARG A 336 -12.41 9.55 -18.54
CA ARG A 336 -12.45 10.83 -17.83
C ARG A 336 -11.23 11.04 -16.96
N TYR A 337 -10.84 12.29 -16.75
CA TYR A 337 -9.96 12.66 -15.65
C TYR A 337 -10.69 12.45 -14.33
N ILE A 338 -9.94 12.03 -13.29
CA ILE A 338 -10.49 11.85 -11.94
C ILE A 338 -11.10 13.17 -11.46
N ARG A 339 -12.41 13.18 -11.18
CA ARG A 339 -13.19 14.38 -10.82
C ARG A 339 -14.01 14.23 -9.55
N ASN A 340 -14.27 12.99 -9.10
CA ASN A 340 -15.15 12.70 -7.97
C ASN A 340 -14.72 11.42 -7.21
N GLY A 341 -15.45 11.06 -6.16
CA GLY A 341 -15.18 9.89 -5.34
C GLY A 341 -15.28 8.56 -6.09
N ARG A 342 -16.18 8.44 -7.08
CA ARG A 342 -16.31 7.23 -7.91
C ARG A 342 -15.09 7.01 -8.78
N ASP A 343 -14.62 8.07 -9.41
CA ASP A 343 -13.47 7.98 -10.30
C ASP A 343 -12.20 7.58 -9.54
N ILE A 344 -11.93 8.19 -8.37
CA ILE A 344 -10.77 7.80 -7.56
C ILE A 344 -10.94 6.40 -6.95
N ALA A 345 -12.16 6.01 -6.55
CA ALA A 345 -12.42 4.65 -6.11
C ALA A 345 -12.14 3.63 -7.22
N GLN A 346 -12.58 3.90 -8.46
CA GLN A 346 -12.29 3.04 -9.60
C GLN A 346 -10.80 2.98 -9.93
N TRP A 347 -10.11 4.11 -9.84
CA TRP A 347 -8.66 4.13 -10.09
C TRP A 347 -7.91 3.18 -9.14
N VAL A 348 -8.20 3.26 -7.82
CA VAL A 348 -7.57 2.42 -6.79
C VAL A 348 -8.18 1.01 -6.67
N HIS A 349 -9.15 0.65 -7.51
CA HIS A 349 -9.69 -0.71 -7.61
C HIS A 349 -8.78 -1.61 -8.43
N VAL A 350 -8.23 -1.08 -9.53
CA VAL A 350 -7.49 -1.83 -10.55
C VAL A 350 -6.07 -1.33 -10.77
N ASP A 351 -5.55 -0.49 -9.88
CA ASP A 351 -4.20 0.04 -9.97
C ASP A 351 -3.13 -1.05 -9.85
N VAL A 352 -1.99 -0.81 -10.50
CA VAL A 352 -0.77 -1.56 -10.21
C VAL A 352 -0.18 -0.99 -8.90
N LEU A 353 0.20 -1.84 -7.97
CA LEU A 353 0.57 -1.52 -6.58
C LEU A 353 1.31 -0.18 -6.38
N PHE A 354 2.27 0.15 -7.23
CA PHE A 354 3.09 1.36 -7.16
C PHE A 354 2.79 2.36 -8.28
N GLN A 355 1.69 2.19 -9.03
CA GLN A 355 1.40 2.94 -10.26
C GLN A 355 1.40 4.46 -10.06
N ALA A 356 0.67 4.97 -9.06
CA ALA A 356 0.55 6.40 -8.79
C ALA A 356 1.93 7.07 -8.58
N TYR A 357 2.77 6.44 -7.79
CA TYR A 357 4.08 6.97 -7.40
C TYR A 357 5.10 6.81 -8.52
N PHE A 358 4.96 5.76 -9.34
CA PHE A 358 5.79 5.57 -10.52
C PHE A 358 5.47 6.62 -11.59
N GLN A 359 4.19 6.91 -11.82
CA GLN A 359 3.77 8.00 -12.70
C GLN A 359 4.28 9.36 -12.19
N ALA A 360 4.13 9.64 -10.88
CA ALA A 360 4.70 10.83 -10.27
C ALA A 360 6.22 10.91 -10.47
N CYS A 361 6.95 9.83 -10.24
CA CYS A 361 8.40 9.74 -10.46
C CYS A 361 8.78 10.05 -11.92
N LEU A 362 8.03 9.53 -12.88
CA LEU A 362 8.26 9.81 -14.31
C LEU A 362 8.02 11.29 -14.63
N ILE A 363 6.95 11.89 -14.12
CA ILE A 363 6.63 13.31 -14.31
C ILE A 363 7.72 14.19 -13.69
N LEU A 364 8.18 13.86 -12.49
CA LEU A 364 9.24 14.60 -11.78
C LEU A 364 10.58 14.56 -12.53
N LEU A 365 10.95 13.40 -13.08
CA LEU A 365 12.23 13.17 -13.77
C LEU A 365 12.24 13.70 -15.20
N THR A 366 11.08 13.78 -15.87
CA THR A 366 11.00 14.19 -17.27
C THR A 366 11.20 15.71 -17.40
N PRO A 367 12.16 16.19 -18.20
CA PRO A 367 12.35 17.63 -18.42
C PRO A 367 11.11 18.28 -19.03
N PRO A 368 10.89 19.59 -18.78
CA PRO A 368 9.86 20.34 -19.48
C PRO A 368 10.02 20.24 -21.00
N SER A 369 8.93 20.09 -21.71
CA SER A 369 8.91 19.94 -23.17
C SER A 369 7.77 20.76 -23.77
N THR A 370 7.90 21.12 -25.02
CA THR A 370 6.83 21.73 -25.82
C THR A 370 5.84 20.66 -26.35
N ASP A 371 6.19 19.39 -26.24
CA ASP A 371 5.27 18.29 -26.54
C ASP A 371 4.21 18.18 -25.45
N PRO A 372 2.92 18.38 -25.77
CA PRO A 372 1.84 18.34 -24.78
C PRO A 372 1.68 16.96 -24.11
N ASN A 373 2.23 15.90 -24.71
CA ASN A 373 2.18 14.54 -24.15
C ASN A 373 3.36 14.25 -23.20
N SER A 374 4.37 15.11 -23.15
CA SER A 374 5.56 14.89 -22.30
C SER A 374 5.23 15.00 -20.81
N GLY A 375 4.46 16.02 -20.41
CA GLY A 375 4.03 16.25 -19.02
C GLY A 375 5.13 16.44 -18.00
N GLY A 376 6.39 16.41 -18.41
CA GLY A 376 7.54 16.55 -17.52
C GLY A 376 7.62 17.96 -16.94
N ILE A 377 7.91 18.05 -15.66
CA ILE A 377 8.11 19.33 -14.96
C ILE A 377 9.58 19.57 -14.56
N GLY A 378 10.43 18.55 -14.73
CA GLY A 378 11.88 18.67 -14.53
C GLY A 378 12.27 19.15 -13.14
N VAL A 379 11.75 18.46 -12.12
CA VAL A 379 12.01 18.84 -10.73
C VAL A 379 13.48 18.63 -10.38
N PRO A 380 14.15 19.61 -9.77
CA PRO A 380 15.50 19.43 -9.27
C PRO A 380 15.58 18.26 -8.29
N LEU A 381 16.69 17.52 -8.33
CA LEU A 381 16.97 16.52 -7.31
C LEU A 381 17.22 17.20 -5.96
N ASN A 382 17.02 16.46 -4.87
CA ASN A 382 17.25 16.93 -3.51
C ASN A 382 18.61 17.64 -3.41
N VAL A 383 18.66 18.76 -2.69
CA VAL A 383 19.86 19.60 -2.55
C VAL A 383 21.08 18.81 -2.03
N GLY A 384 20.85 17.74 -1.27
CA GLY A 384 21.89 16.84 -0.76
C GLY A 384 22.41 15.83 -1.78
N ASN A 385 21.88 15.76 -3.00
CA ASN A 385 22.34 14.81 -4.02
C ASN A 385 23.80 15.09 -4.38
N PRO A 386 24.73 14.11 -4.24
CA PRO A 386 26.16 14.32 -4.41
C PRO A 386 26.57 14.68 -5.85
N TYR A 387 25.71 14.42 -6.83
CA TYR A 387 26.00 14.73 -8.23
C TYR A 387 25.53 16.11 -8.69
N ASN A 388 24.78 16.88 -7.86
CA ASN A 388 24.30 18.22 -8.25
C ASN A 388 25.44 19.18 -8.67
N ASN A 389 26.61 19.05 -8.05
CA ASN A 389 27.77 19.88 -8.33
C ASN A 389 28.93 19.12 -9.03
N SER A 390 28.70 17.91 -9.49
CA SER A 390 29.74 17.13 -10.18
C SER A 390 30.04 17.73 -11.55
N GLN A 391 31.35 17.86 -11.86
CA GLN A 391 31.82 18.40 -13.14
C GLN A 391 31.95 17.33 -14.23
N THR A 392 31.99 16.05 -13.84
CA THR A 392 32.37 14.96 -14.75
C THR A 392 31.42 13.77 -14.73
N GLN A 393 30.46 13.73 -13.80
CA GLN A 393 29.58 12.61 -13.61
C GLN A 393 28.14 13.08 -13.40
N VAL A 394 27.18 12.22 -13.74
CA VAL A 394 25.76 12.34 -13.38
C VAL A 394 25.34 11.08 -12.63
N GLY A 395 24.37 11.18 -11.72
CA GLY A 395 23.79 10.02 -11.05
C GLY A 395 23.10 9.08 -12.04
N PHE A 396 23.24 7.78 -11.84
CA PHE A 396 22.61 6.74 -12.67
C PHE A 396 22.24 5.51 -11.85
N GLY A 397 23.20 4.63 -11.53
CA GLY A 397 23.04 3.45 -10.68
C GLY A 397 22.92 3.78 -9.19
N THR A 398 23.34 4.99 -8.79
CA THR A 398 23.09 5.66 -7.51
C THR A 398 22.64 7.09 -7.80
N PHE A 399 21.72 7.64 -7.02
CA PHE A 399 21.25 9.04 -7.04
C PHE A 399 20.72 9.56 -8.39
N GLY A 400 20.47 8.71 -9.37
CA GLY A 400 19.97 9.08 -10.70
C GLY A 400 18.63 8.43 -11.03
N GLY A 401 18.08 8.75 -12.20
CA GLY A 401 16.73 8.31 -12.61
C GLY A 401 16.49 6.80 -12.54
N PRO A 402 17.38 5.91 -13.01
CA PRO A 402 17.20 4.46 -12.87
C PRO A 402 17.12 4.00 -11.41
N TYR A 403 18.03 4.51 -10.57
CA TYR A 403 18.07 4.20 -9.14
C TYR A 403 16.77 4.66 -8.43
N ILE A 404 16.35 5.91 -8.65
CA ILE A 404 15.14 6.49 -8.02
C ILE A 404 13.91 5.64 -8.34
N LYS A 405 13.72 5.30 -9.61
CA LYS A 405 12.58 4.47 -10.06
C LYS A 405 12.59 3.09 -9.42
N THR A 406 13.74 2.44 -9.33
CA THR A 406 13.87 1.10 -8.76
C THR A 406 13.61 1.11 -7.25
N LEU A 407 14.25 2.01 -6.51
CA LEU A 407 14.09 2.10 -5.05
C LEU A 407 12.64 2.41 -4.67
N MET A 408 11.98 3.33 -5.40
CA MET A 408 10.58 3.68 -5.18
C MET A 408 9.64 2.49 -5.44
N CYS A 409 9.89 1.65 -6.45
CA CYS A 409 9.09 0.45 -6.68
C CYS A 409 9.38 -0.66 -5.66
N GLU A 410 10.63 -0.80 -5.25
CA GLU A 410 11.08 -1.86 -4.34
C GLU A 410 10.50 -1.72 -2.94
N VAL A 411 10.42 -0.49 -2.41
CA VAL A 411 9.85 -0.22 -1.08
C VAL A 411 8.39 -0.68 -0.95
N ALA A 412 7.64 -0.73 -2.04
CA ALA A 412 6.22 -1.10 -2.04
C ALA A 412 5.96 -2.50 -1.49
N THR A 413 6.78 -3.49 -1.85
CA THR A 413 6.62 -4.88 -1.35
C THR A 413 6.98 -4.98 0.12
N ARG A 414 7.99 -4.25 0.60
CA ARG A 414 8.35 -4.21 2.02
C ARG A 414 7.24 -3.58 2.86
N ALA A 415 6.65 -2.49 2.37
CA ALA A 415 5.48 -1.87 2.98
C ALA A 415 4.29 -2.83 3.08
N LEU A 416 4.06 -3.67 2.04
CA LEU A 416 3.02 -4.70 2.10
C LEU A 416 3.28 -5.74 3.17
N LYS A 417 4.49 -6.27 3.31
CA LYS A 417 4.79 -7.27 4.36
C LYS A 417 4.57 -6.68 5.76
N ALA A 418 5.04 -5.46 6.00
CA ALA A 418 4.86 -4.76 7.28
C ALA A 418 3.38 -4.64 7.64
N ILE A 419 2.54 -4.17 6.70
CA ILE A 419 1.11 -4.03 6.99
C ILE A 419 0.37 -5.36 7.01
N TRP A 420 0.81 -6.41 6.30
CA TRP A 420 0.24 -7.76 6.37
C TRP A 420 0.44 -8.39 7.75
N TYR A 421 1.59 -8.13 8.40
CA TYR A 421 1.80 -8.52 9.79
C TYR A 421 0.77 -7.84 10.71
N GLN A 422 0.60 -6.52 10.61
CA GLN A 422 -0.38 -5.78 11.43
C GLN A 422 -1.82 -6.29 11.18
N LYS A 423 -2.20 -6.52 9.94
CA LYS A 423 -3.53 -6.99 9.56
C LYS A 423 -3.87 -8.35 10.17
N TRP A 424 -3.02 -9.34 9.92
CA TRP A 424 -3.34 -10.74 10.19
C TRP A 424 -2.92 -11.19 11.59
N PHE A 425 -1.81 -10.66 12.10
CA PHE A 425 -1.22 -11.17 13.34
C PHE A 425 -1.46 -10.27 14.56
N VAL A 426 -1.89 -8.99 14.34
CA VAL A 426 -2.15 -8.06 15.45
C VAL A 426 -3.63 -7.69 15.53
N HIS A 427 -4.18 -6.98 14.53
CA HIS A 427 -5.44 -6.24 14.70
C HIS A 427 -6.70 -6.98 14.26
N ARG A 428 -6.68 -7.70 13.13
CA ARG A 428 -7.86 -8.38 12.54
C ARG A 428 -9.18 -7.58 12.61
N ARG A 429 -9.11 -6.26 12.36
CA ARG A 429 -10.27 -5.36 12.37
C ARG A 429 -11.25 -5.70 11.25
N LEU A 430 -12.55 -5.63 11.55
CA LEU A 430 -13.63 -5.78 10.56
C LEU A 430 -13.56 -4.70 9.47
N ARG A 431 -14.18 -5.00 8.32
CA ARG A 431 -14.34 -4.05 7.21
C ARG A 431 -15.55 -3.15 7.42
N PRO A 432 -15.58 -1.91 6.84
CA PRO A 432 -16.72 -1.01 6.93
C PRO A 432 -18.04 -1.62 6.46
N GLU A 433 -18.01 -2.42 5.40
CA GLU A 433 -19.20 -3.12 4.90
C GLU A 433 -19.77 -4.12 5.90
N VAL A 434 -18.92 -4.75 6.74
CA VAL A 434 -19.36 -5.64 7.82
C VAL A 434 -20.05 -4.84 8.92
N PHE A 435 -19.46 -3.69 9.30
CA PHE A 435 -20.07 -2.77 10.26
C PHE A 435 -21.41 -2.24 9.73
N GLY A 436 -21.51 -1.92 8.43
CA GLY A 436 -22.76 -1.56 7.77
C GLY A 436 -23.83 -2.66 7.88
N GLY A 437 -23.45 -3.93 7.80
CA GLY A 437 -24.34 -5.06 8.08
C GLY A 437 -24.81 -5.11 9.53
N ARG A 438 -23.93 -4.79 10.50
CA ARG A 438 -24.30 -4.69 11.92
C ARG A 438 -25.28 -3.53 12.15
N ILE A 439 -25.04 -2.36 11.53
CA ILE A 439 -25.98 -1.22 11.57
C ILE A 439 -27.35 -1.64 11.02
N HIS A 440 -27.39 -2.28 9.85
CA HIS A 440 -28.63 -2.73 9.22
C HIS A 440 -29.41 -3.65 10.14
N ASN A 441 -28.78 -4.68 10.69
CA ASN A 441 -29.43 -5.63 11.59
C ASN A 441 -29.93 -4.97 12.89
N HIS A 442 -29.16 -4.02 13.44
CA HIS A 442 -29.55 -3.28 14.66
C HIS A 442 -30.74 -2.38 14.39
N VAL A 443 -30.72 -1.56 13.34
CA VAL A 443 -31.81 -0.61 13.04
C VAL A 443 -33.11 -1.32 12.62
N THR A 444 -32.99 -2.47 11.95
CA THR A 444 -34.17 -3.29 11.58
C THR A 444 -34.70 -4.18 12.72
N GLY A 445 -34.01 -4.24 13.86
CA GLY A 445 -34.37 -5.07 14.99
C GLY A 445 -34.11 -6.57 14.81
N ALA A 446 -33.28 -6.94 13.80
CA ALA A 446 -32.88 -8.34 13.58
C ALA A 446 -31.91 -8.85 14.66
N ALA A 447 -31.07 -7.97 15.18
CA ALA A 447 -30.12 -8.23 16.28
C ALA A 447 -29.74 -6.93 16.99
N GLU A 448 -29.34 -7.02 18.26
CA GLU A 448 -28.83 -5.89 19.02
C GLU A 448 -27.28 -5.94 19.04
N TYR A 449 -26.64 -4.83 18.67
CA TYR A 449 -25.19 -4.66 18.72
C TYR A 449 -24.84 -3.38 19.49
N PRO A 450 -23.69 -3.32 20.19
CA PRO A 450 -23.25 -2.15 20.94
C PRO A 450 -22.67 -1.06 19.99
N ILE A 451 -23.51 -0.57 19.09
CA ILE A 451 -23.16 0.50 18.13
C ILE A 451 -23.38 1.84 18.80
N HIS A 452 -22.40 2.75 18.68
CA HIS A 452 -22.49 4.07 19.26
C HIS A 452 -23.63 4.89 18.63
N SER A 453 -24.24 5.76 19.45
CA SER A 453 -25.42 6.56 19.07
C SER A 453 -25.15 7.55 17.93
N ASP A 454 -23.92 7.98 17.70
CA ASP A 454 -23.60 9.00 16.72
C ASP A 454 -23.98 8.55 15.29
N ILE A 455 -23.63 7.34 14.89
CA ILE A 455 -24.09 6.81 13.59
C ILE A 455 -25.59 6.53 13.58
N LEU A 456 -26.16 6.01 14.68
CA LEU A 456 -27.60 5.68 14.75
C LEU A 456 -28.49 6.92 14.66
N ASN A 457 -28.02 8.06 15.14
CA ASN A 457 -28.74 9.35 15.12
C ASN A 457 -28.39 10.21 13.91
N SER A 458 -27.38 9.84 13.11
CA SER A 458 -26.98 10.60 11.95
C SER A 458 -28.05 10.60 10.85
N PRO A 459 -28.36 11.75 10.23
CA PRO A 459 -29.29 11.84 9.12
C PRO A 459 -28.85 11.04 7.89
N VAL A 460 -27.56 10.66 7.81
CA VAL A 460 -27.02 9.90 6.69
C VAL A 460 -27.70 8.55 6.50
N LEU A 461 -28.07 7.86 7.59
CA LEU A 461 -28.79 6.58 7.52
C LEU A 461 -30.17 6.73 6.87
N GLY A 462 -30.88 7.83 7.16
CA GLY A 462 -32.12 8.17 6.48
C GLY A 462 -31.93 8.40 4.97
N GLY A 463 -30.84 9.05 4.59
CA GLY A 463 -30.45 9.27 3.18
C GLY A 463 -30.19 7.95 2.44
N VAL A 464 -29.42 7.05 3.05
CA VAL A 464 -29.11 5.73 2.49
C VAL A 464 -30.36 4.85 2.39
N SER A 465 -31.17 4.80 3.45
CA SER A 465 -32.40 4.03 3.45
C SER A 465 -33.42 4.53 2.41
N SER A 466 -33.52 5.85 2.23
CA SER A 466 -34.38 6.46 1.20
C SER A 466 -33.93 6.12 -0.21
N ARG A 467 -32.63 6.00 -0.44
CA ARG A 467 -32.06 5.72 -1.77
C ARG A 467 -32.05 4.23 -2.12
N TYR A 468 -31.76 3.35 -1.16
CA TYR A 468 -31.51 1.93 -1.40
C TYR A 468 -32.49 0.97 -0.70
N GLY A 469 -33.34 1.45 0.20
CA GLY A 469 -34.28 0.63 0.98
C GLY A 469 -33.65 -0.20 2.09
N THR A 470 -32.35 -0.02 2.34
CA THR A 470 -31.57 -0.71 3.39
C THR A 470 -30.67 0.27 4.14
N PHE A 471 -30.09 -0.17 5.28
CA PHE A 471 -29.11 0.59 6.04
C PHE A 471 -27.68 0.05 5.83
N LEU A 472 -27.46 -0.79 4.82
CA LEU A 472 -26.13 -1.28 4.46
C LEU A 472 -25.27 -0.14 3.94
N LEU A 473 -23.94 -0.22 4.12
CA LEU A 473 -23.00 0.73 3.53
C LEU A 473 -22.82 0.41 2.04
N PRO A 474 -23.28 1.28 1.11
CA PRO A 474 -23.17 1.04 -0.32
C PRO A 474 -21.69 0.99 -0.77
N GLN A 475 -21.34 -0.03 -1.52
CA GLN A 475 -19.97 -0.28 -2.00
C GLN A 475 -19.79 0.19 -3.44
N ALA A 476 -18.57 0.69 -3.76
CA ALA A 476 -18.24 1.01 -5.15
C ALA A 476 -17.98 -0.24 -5.99
N TYR A 477 -17.54 -1.33 -5.36
CA TYR A 477 -17.15 -2.57 -6.04
C TYR A 477 -18.16 -3.68 -5.82
N PRO A 478 -18.41 -4.53 -6.82
CA PRO A 478 -19.34 -5.67 -6.68
C PRO A 478 -18.92 -6.60 -5.55
N GLU A 479 -17.64 -6.88 -5.39
CA GLU A 479 -17.09 -7.75 -4.35
C GLU A 479 -16.86 -7.06 -3.00
N GLY A 480 -17.04 -5.73 -2.91
CA GLY A 480 -16.68 -4.92 -1.76
C GLY A 480 -15.20 -4.98 -1.41
N SER A 481 -14.86 -5.17 -0.15
CA SER A 481 -13.47 -5.26 0.29
C SER A 481 -12.80 -6.56 -0.17
N PRO A 482 -11.47 -6.55 -0.38
CA PRO A 482 -10.71 -7.78 -0.59
C PRO A 482 -10.70 -8.63 0.69
N LEU A 483 -10.40 -9.95 0.53
CA LEU A 483 -10.45 -10.94 1.61
C LEU A 483 -9.18 -10.88 2.50
N HIS A 484 -9.02 -9.77 3.19
CA HIS A 484 -8.04 -9.56 4.27
C HIS A 484 -8.53 -8.47 5.24
N PRO A 485 -8.05 -8.46 6.50
CA PRO A 485 -8.48 -7.49 7.52
C PRO A 485 -8.33 -6.02 7.09
N ALA A 486 -9.10 -5.13 7.72
CA ALA A 486 -9.10 -3.71 7.37
C ALA A 486 -7.83 -2.98 7.81
N TYR A 487 -7.46 -3.09 9.07
CA TYR A 487 -6.47 -2.25 9.73
C TYR A 487 -5.05 -2.84 9.70
N GLY A 488 -4.11 -2.15 9.13
CA GLY A 488 -4.21 -0.90 8.35
C GLY A 488 -4.43 -1.14 6.86
N ALA A 489 -4.44 -0.06 6.10
CA ALA A 489 -4.69 -0.08 4.67
C ALA A 489 -3.40 -0.35 3.87
N GLY A 490 -3.41 -1.42 3.04
CA GLY A 490 -2.25 -1.76 2.18
C GLY A 490 -1.88 -0.63 1.22
N HIS A 491 -2.86 -0.06 0.51
CA HIS A 491 -2.67 1.07 -0.39
C HIS A 491 -2.05 2.28 0.32
N ALA A 492 -2.51 2.61 1.53
CA ALA A 492 -1.97 3.74 2.28
C ALA A 492 -0.53 3.49 2.76
N THR A 493 -0.20 2.25 3.19
CA THR A 493 1.17 1.93 3.62
C THR A 493 2.15 2.02 2.44
N VAL A 494 1.76 1.47 1.30
CA VAL A 494 2.55 1.60 0.06
C VAL A 494 2.68 3.07 -0.36
N ALA A 495 1.59 3.84 -0.26
CA ALA A 495 1.59 5.27 -0.54
C ALA A 495 2.59 6.02 0.34
N GLY A 496 2.53 5.80 1.64
CA GLY A 496 3.44 6.41 2.61
C GLY A 496 4.90 6.10 2.30
N ALA A 497 5.20 4.84 1.99
CA ALA A 497 6.56 4.41 1.68
C ALA A 497 7.09 5.01 0.37
N CYS A 498 6.35 4.87 -0.72
CA CYS A 498 6.78 5.34 -2.04
C CYS A 498 6.93 6.87 -2.10
N VAL A 499 5.98 7.61 -1.50
CA VAL A 499 6.03 9.08 -1.47
C VAL A 499 7.21 9.56 -0.61
N THR A 500 7.53 8.89 0.47
CA THR A 500 8.70 9.22 1.31
C THR A 500 10.00 9.04 0.53
N ILE A 501 10.14 7.98 -0.25
CA ILE A 501 11.30 7.82 -1.16
C ILE A 501 11.37 8.99 -2.15
N LEU A 502 10.24 9.38 -2.78
CA LEU A 502 10.25 10.50 -3.72
C LEU A 502 10.64 11.82 -3.04
N LYS A 503 10.04 12.15 -1.87
CA LYS A 503 10.41 13.36 -1.11
C LYS A 503 11.89 13.39 -0.73
N SER A 504 12.48 12.26 -0.41
CA SER A 504 13.89 12.18 -0.03
C SER A 504 14.87 12.41 -1.19
N LEU A 505 14.43 12.25 -2.44
CA LEU A 505 15.29 12.27 -3.63
C LEU A 505 15.06 13.48 -4.55
N PHE A 506 13.92 14.18 -4.41
CA PHE A 506 13.60 15.40 -5.15
C PHE A 506 13.55 16.62 -4.24
N ASP A 507 13.60 17.82 -4.83
CA ASP A 507 13.34 19.08 -4.12
C ASP A 507 11.83 19.20 -3.83
N GLU A 508 11.44 18.85 -2.61
CA GLU A 508 10.04 18.90 -2.16
C GLU A 508 9.45 20.33 -2.10
N SER A 509 10.30 21.36 -2.09
CA SER A 509 9.89 22.76 -2.07
C SER A 509 9.63 23.36 -3.44
N PHE A 510 10.00 22.64 -4.52
CA PHE A 510 9.80 23.11 -5.89
C PHE A 510 8.32 23.38 -6.17
N VAL A 511 8.03 24.59 -6.67
CA VAL A 511 6.66 25.00 -7.03
C VAL A 511 6.26 24.39 -8.37
N ILE A 512 5.15 23.70 -8.40
CA ILE A 512 4.62 23.04 -9.60
C ILE A 512 4.19 24.07 -10.64
N PRO A 513 4.74 24.04 -11.85
CA PRO A 513 4.37 24.98 -12.89
C PRO A 513 2.99 24.64 -13.50
N ASN A 514 2.20 25.67 -13.84
CA ASN A 514 0.93 25.53 -14.57
C ASN A 514 0.00 24.44 -14.01
N PRO A 515 -0.36 24.48 -12.72
CA PRO A 515 -1.23 23.51 -12.12
C PRO A 515 -2.63 23.55 -12.76
N VAL A 516 -3.32 22.41 -12.75
CA VAL A 516 -4.62 22.22 -13.42
C VAL A 516 -5.68 21.67 -12.48
N VAL A 517 -6.94 21.72 -12.91
CA VAL A 517 -8.08 21.07 -12.26
C VAL A 517 -8.97 20.43 -13.32
N ALA A 518 -9.52 19.25 -13.04
CA ALA A 518 -10.44 18.59 -13.94
C ALA A 518 -11.79 19.33 -13.98
N SER A 519 -12.36 19.48 -15.18
CA SER A 519 -13.73 19.96 -15.36
C SER A 519 -14.74 19.04 -14.64
N ALA A 520 -15.92 19.55 -14.31
CA ALA A 520 -16.96 18.79 -13.62
C ALA A 520 -17.39 17.52 -14.37
N ASP A 521 -17.32 17.54 -15.71
CA ASP A 521 -17.57 16.35 -16.54
C ASP A 521 -16.33 15.46 -16.73
N GLY A 522 -15.15 15.90 -16.31
CA GLY A 522 -13.87 15.18 -16.42
C GLY A 522 -13.34 15.03 -17.85
N LEU A 523 -13.84 15.81 -18.81
CA LEU A 523 -13.41 15.71 -20.21
C LEU A 523 -12.22 16.60 -20.53
N SER A 524 -11.98 17.65 -19.75
CA SER A 524 -10.90 18.61 -19.91
C SER A 524 -10.19 18.92 -18.59
N LEU A 525 -8.99 19.49 -18.72
CA LEU A 525 -8.25 20.11 -17.63
C LEU A 525 -8.26 21.62 -17.84
N GLU A 526 -8.54 22.35 -16.77
CA GLU A 526 -8.56 23.80 -16.73
C GLU A 526 -7.40 24.31 -15.88
N PRO A 527 -6.84 25.51 -16.17
CA PRO A 527 -5.81 26.08 -15.32
C PRO A 527 -6.32 26.30 -13.89
N TYR A 528 -5.56 25.81 -12.91
CA TYR A 528 -5.83 26.15 -11.51
C TYR A 528 -5.32 27.55 -11.21
N VAL A 529 -6.16 28.37 -10.59
CA VAL A 529 -5.83 29.73 -10.13
C VAL A 529 -6.00 29.77 -8.61
N GLY A 530 -4.89 29.83 -7.88
CA GLY A 530 -4.90 29.83 -6.42
C GLY A 530 -3.48 29.94 -5.83
N SER A 531 -3.28 29.43 -4.63
CA SER A 531 -1.97 29.38 -3.99
C SER A 531 -1.00 28.45 -4.71
N ASP A 532 0.29 28.73 -4.57
CA ASP A 532 1.35 27.86 -5.07
C ASP A 532 1.20 26.42 -4.52
N LEU A 533 1.42 25.46 -5.37
CA LEU A 533 1.44 24.04 -5.05
C LEU A 533 2.89 23.54 -5.11
N THR A 534 3.34 22.87 -4.07
CA THR A 534 4.71 22.33 -4.01
C THR A 534 4.75 20.84 -4.32
N VAL A 535 5.89 20.35 -4.79
CA VAL A 535 6.11 18.93 -5.06
C VAL A 535 5.83 18.08 -3.81
N GLY A 536 6.36 18.46 -2.65
CA GLY A 536 6.12 17.74 -1.40
C GLY A 536 4.65 17.70 -1.00
N GLY A 537 3.95 18.85 -1.13
CA GLY A 537 2.51 18.94 -0.87
C GLY A 537 1.68 18.08 -1.81
N GLU A 538 2.00 18.08 -3.11
CA GLU A 538 1.29 17.27 -4.10
C GLU A 538 1.61 15.78 -4.00
N LEU A 539 2.81 15.39 -3.57
CA LEU A 539 3.14 14.00 -3.25
C LEU A 539 2.37 13.51 -2.02
N ASN A 540 2.27 14.31 -0.97
CA ASN A 540 1.46 14.00 0.21
C ASN A 540 -0.02 13.85 -0.16
N LYS A 541 -0.55 14.78 -0.98
CA LYS A 541 -1.92 14.70 -1.50
C LYS A 541 -2.14 13.46 -2.38
N LEU A 542 -1.16 13.07 -3.21
CA LEU A 542 -1.21 11.84 -4.00
C LEU A 542 -1.39 10.63 -3.09
N ALA A 543 -0.60 10.53 -2.02
CA ALA A 543 -0.71 9.46 -1.04
C ALA A 543 -2.08 9.42 -0.35
N ALA A 544 -2.58 10.59 0.06
CA ALA A 544 -3.91 10.73 0.65
C ALA A 544 -5.02 10.34 -0.33
N ASN A 545 -4.94 10.77 -1.59
CA ASN A 545 -5.94 10.43 -2.61
C ASN A 545 -6.03 8.93 -2.86
N VAL A 546 -4.91 8.23 -2.98
CA VAL A 546 -4.89 6.76 -3.13
C VAL A 546 -5.54 6.09 -1.91
N ALA A 547 -5.21 6.54 -0.71
CA ALA A 547 -5.75 5.98 0.52
C ALA A 547 -7.25 6.27 0.68
N ILE A 548 -7.68 7.53 0.51
CA ILE A 548 -9.07 7.95 0.65
C ILE A 548 -9.95 7.40 -0.48
N GLY A 549 -9.39 7.11 -1.66
CA GLY A 549 -10.10 6.40 -2.72
C GLY A 549 -10.67 5.06 -2.24
N ARG A 550 -9.98 4.38 -1.33
CA ARG A 550 -10.48 3.14 -0.69
C ARG A 550 -11.61 3.43 0.30
N ASN A 551 -11.62 4.60 0.94
CA ASN A 551 -12.71 5.04 1.80
C ASN A 551 -13.95 5.39 0.96
N PHE A 552 -13.80 6.12 -0.16
CA PHE A 552 -14.88 6.35 -1.14
C PHE A 552 -15.45 5.05 -1.69
N ALA A 553 -14.64 4.01 -1.80
CA ALA A 553 -15.13 2.68 -2.18
C ALA A 553 -15.98 2.01 -1.09
N GLY A 554 -15.91 2.46 0.17
CA GLY A 554 -16.63 1.89 1.31
C GLY A 554 -15.89 0.72 1.97
N ILE A 555 -14.57 0.57 1.78
CA ILE A 555 -13.84 -0.64 2.17
C ILE A 555 -12.72 -0.43 3.19
N HIS A 556 -12.36 0.81 3.49
CA HIS A 556 -11.39 1.19 4.52
C HIS A 556 -11.91 2.35 5.38
N TRP A 557 -11.35 2.48 6.58
CA TRP A 557 -11.65 3.50 7.56
C TRP A 557 -10.67 4.68 7.47
N ARG A 558 -11.02 5.83 8.05
CA ARG A 558 -10.10 6.97 8.14
C ARG A 558 -8.84 6.62 8.94
N SER A 559 -8.99 5.98 10.09
CA SER A 559 -7.86 5.54 10.91
C SER A 559 -6.99 4.51 10.19
N ASP A 560 -7.57 3.59 9.38
CA ASP A 560 -6.77 2.68 8.54
C ASP A 560 -5.80 3.46 7.65
N TYR A 561 -6.28 4.53 7.01
CA TYR A 561 -5.49 5.35 6.11
C TYR A 561 -4.42 6.16 6.86
N VAL A 562 -4.81 6.86 7.94
CA VAL A 562 -3.94 7.78 8.67
C VAL A 562 -2.72 7.06 9.26
N GLU A 563 -2.95 5.95 9.96
CA GLU A 563 -1.86 5.23 10.63
C GLU A 563 -1.02 4.43 9.64
N SER A 564 -1.61 3.99 8.54
CA SER A 564 -0.86 3.27 7.51
C SER A 564 0.07 4.15 6.69
N LEU A 565 -0.26 5.42 6.44
CA LEU A 565 0.68 6.36 5.82
C LEU A 565 1.95 6.50 6.66
N LYS A 566 1.78 6.66 7.99
CA LYS A 566 2.90 6.79 8.93
C LYS A 566 3.74 5.51 8.96
N LEU A 567 3.10 4.34 8.99
CA LEU A 567 3.82 3.05 8.92
C LEU A 567 4.65 2.94 7.64
N GLY A 568 4.08 3.33 6.49
CA GLY A 568 4.81 3.35 5.23
C GLY A 568 6.02 4.29 5.24
N GLU A 569 5.88 5.47 5.84
CA GLU A 569 6.99 6.40 6.04
C GLU A 569 8.11 5.78 6.87
N GLU A 570 7.79 5.08 7.97
CA GLU A 570 8.78 4.39 8.80
C GLU A 570 9.47 3.24 8.05
N VAL A 571 8.75 2.48 7.22
CA VAL A 571 9.37 1.47 6.32
C VAL A 571 10.41 2.12 5.41
N ALA A 572 10.06 3.23 4.76
CA ALA A 572 10.97 3.95 3.86
C ALA A 572 12.19 4.52 4.61
N ILE A 573 12.00 5.09 5.79
CA ILE A 573 13.09 5.63 6.62
C ILE A 573 14.12 4.54 6.94
N ASN A 574 13.68 3.36 7.32
CA ASN A 574 14.57 2.24 7.65
C ASN A 574 15.35 1.75 6.42
N ILE A 575 14.72 1.69 5.25
CA ILE A 575 15.39 1.34 3.99
C ILE A 575 16.41 2.42 3.59
N LEU A 576 16.05 3.70 3.68
CA LEU A 576 16.96 4.81 3.37
C LEU A 576 18.19 4.80 4.27
N ARG A 577 18.04 4.44 5.55
CA ARG A 577 19.15 4.26 6.50
C ARG A 577 20.12 3.19 6.02
N ASP A 578 19.63 2.03 5.60
CA ASP A 578 20.46 0.92 5.14
C ASP A 578 21.10 1.24 3.78
N GLN A 579 20.34 1.85 2.86
CA GLN A 579 20.86 2.32 1.57
C GLN A 579 22.02 3.31 1.73
N ARG A 580 21.91 4.24 2.67
CA ARG A 580 22.98 5.22 2.95
C ARG A 580 24.32 4.57 3.24
N ALA A 581 24.33 3.42 3.92
CA ALA A 581 25.54 2.68 4.25
C ALA A 581 26.22 2.02 3.02
N THR A 582 25.57 2.00 1.86
CA THR A 582 26.05 1.32 0.66
C THR A 582 26.81 2.21 -0.31
N TYR A 583 26.72 3.54 -0.17
CA TYR A 583 27.25 4.49 -1.14
C TYR A 583 28.75 4.74 -0.97
N ASN A 584 29.44 4.89 -2.10
CA ASN A 584 30.82 5.37 -2.15
C ASN A 584 30.88 6.90 -2.22
N GLU A 585 29.83 7.56 -2.68
CA GLU A 585 29.73 9.00 -2.81
C GLU A 585 29.70 9.68 -1.42
N PRO A 586 30.33 10.86 -1.26
CA PRO A 586 30.21 11.63 -0.02
C PRO A 586 28.77 12.14 0.14
N PHE A 587 28.00 11.47 0.98
CA PHE A 587 26.57 11.73 1.17
C PHE A 587 26.24 11.95 2.64
N ASN A 588 25.63 13.09 2.98
CA ASN A 588 25.32 13.48 4.35
C ASN A 588 23.99 12.92 4.87
N GLY A 589 23.22 12.25 4.02
CA GLY A 589 21.93 11.64 4.35
C GLY A 589 20.75 12.25 3.58
N PHE A 590 19.66 11.51 3.56
CA PHE A 590 18.41 11.89 2.93
C PHE A 590 17.66 12.87 3.83
N THR A 591 17.39 14.09 3.35
CA THR A 591 16.69 15.12 4.11
C THR A 591 15.33 15.41 3.47
N PHE A 592 14.26 15.28 4.24
CA PHE A 592 12.88 15.50 3.77
C PHE A 592 11.93 15.83 4.94
N THR A 593 10.71 16.25 4.60
CA THR A 593 9.64 16.56 5.56
C THR A 593 8.72 15.34 5.73
N LYS A 594 8.53 14.88 6.97
CA LYS A 594 7.61 13.80 7.34
C LYS A 594 6.15 14.21 7.16
N PHE A 595 5.25 13.21 7.22
CA PHE A 595 3.80 13.47 7.19
C PHE A 595 3.29 14.28 8.39
N ASP A 596 4.00 14.30 9.50
CA ASP A 596 3.70 15.15 10.66
C ASP A 596 4.21 16.60 10.53
N GLY A 597 4.87 16.93 9.42
CA GLY A 597 5.45 18.24 9.15
C GLY A 597 6.85 18.43 9.73
N THR A 598 7.42 17.47 10.45
CA THR A 598 8.79 17.55 10.96
C THR A 598 9.82 17.23 9.87
N LYS A 599 10.93 17.96 9.87
CA LYS A 599 12.04 17.71 8.94
C LYS A 599 13.07 16.79 9.57
N ILE A 600 13.46 15.76 8.85
CA ILE A 600 14.50 14.80 9.30
C ILE A 600 15.61 14.64 8.28
N THR A 601 16.75 14.08 8.75
CA THR A 601 17.84 13.59 7.89
C THR A 601 18.18 12.16 8.32
N VAL A 602 18.06 11.22 7.38
CA VAL A 602 18.31 9.79 7.59
C VAL A 602 19.72 9.42 7.14
#